data_803c28b363485b9cd017e528771b82c1
#
_entry.id   803c28b363485b9cd017e528771b82c1
#
_cell.length_a   1.000
_cell.length_b   1.000
_cell.length_c   1.000
_cell.angle_alpha   90.00
_cell.angle_beta   90.00
_cell.angle_gamma   90.00
#
_symmetry.space_group_name_H-M   'P 1'
#
loop_
_entity.id
_entity.type
_entity.pdbx_description
1 polymer ?
#
loop_
_entity_poly.entity_id
_entity_poly.type
_entity_poly.pdbx_seq_one_letter_code
_entity_poly.pdbx_strand_id
1 'polypeptide(L)'
;MRSLTLALLCSFSLAAEAQTEIPLYDVIPNSIPTTNREKSVTDHVGKVRISKVSEPGLTVYLPPKEKATGTGVIIVPGGGYSILAIKHEGHDVAKALNEMGIAAFVLKYRLPDDTTMIDRSIGPVQDAQRAIQIVRERAKEYGVKTDKVGILGFSAGGHLASTAGTHFDTHYIDVPRKTNLRPDFMVLIYPVISFTDSLMHKGSRTNLIGEHPSAEKIKTFSNDQRVTAKTPPTFLVHAKNDKTVLIQNSRQFYAACLQHKVPAELYEFEEGGHGFGMINPGSDVKWMELLHKWLRQNKFVK
;
A
#
# COMPACT_ATOMS: atom_id res chain seq x y z
N MET A 1 -20.54 64.45 9.21
CA MET A 1 -21.08 63.13 8.82
C MET A 1 -19.89 62.21 8.58
N ARG A 2 -19.62 61.27 9.52
CA ARG A 2 -18.53 60.29 9.40
C ARG A 2 -19.18 58.95 8.97
N SER A 3 -18.87 58.49 7.75
CA SER A 3 -19.30 57.19 7.26
C SER A 3 -18.45 56.09 7.89
N LEU A 4 -19.11 55.20 8.60
CA LEU A 4 -18.53 53.97 9.15
C LEU A 4 -18.64 52.88 8.09
N THR A 5 -17.52 52.45 7.50
CA THR A 5 -17.46 51.31 6.57
C THR A 5 -17.29 50.05 7.38
N LEU A 6 -18.34 49.24 7.43
CA LEU A 6 -18.35 47.93 8.10
C LEU A 6 -17.69 46.89 7.16
N ALA A 7 -16.47 46.44 7.51
CA ALA A 7 -15.80 45.35 6.79
C ALA A 7 -16.36 44.02 7.27
N LEU A 8 -17.06 43.31 6.38
CA LEU A 8 -17.57 41.96 6.61
C LEU A 8 -16.42 40.93 6.44
N LEU A 9 -15.87 40.46 7.55
CA LEU A 9 -14.93 39.34 7.55
C LEU A 9 -15.70 38.03 7.28
N CYS A 10 -15.66 37.53 6.05
CA CYS A 10 -16.09 36.16 5.75
C CYS A 10 -15.03 35.18 6.28
N SER A 11 -15.27 34.59 7.43
CA SER A 11 -14.52 33.44 7.93
C SER A 11 -14.91 32.19 7.13
N PHE A 12 -14.06 31.79 6.20
CA PHE A 12 -14.16 30.47 5.57
C PHE A 12 -13.76 29.42 6.62
N SER A 13 -14.75 28.76 7.22
CA SER A 13 -14.53 27.54 7.97
C SER A 13 -14.14 26.44 6.98
N LEU A 14 -12.87 26.06 6.96
CA LEU A 14 -12.44 24.79 6.36
C LEU A 14 -13.06 23.67 7.22
N ALA A 15 -14.21 23.17 6.80
CA ALA A 15 -14.72 21.92 7.32
C ALA A 15 -13.71 20.82 6.90
N ALA A 16 -13.01 20.27 7.86
CA ALA A 16 -12.26 19.02 7.63
C ALA A 16 -13.29 17.97 7.24
N GLU A 17 -13.32 17.56 5.96
CA GLU A 17 -14.15 16.45 5.53
C GLU A 17 -13.76 15.23 6.38
N ALA A 18 -14.75 14.68 7.08
CA ALA A 18 -14.56 13.45 7.86
C ALA A 18 -14.18 12.34 6.89
N GLN A 19 -13.00 11.77 7.09
CA GLN A 19 -12.52 10.66 6.29
C GLN A 19 -13.43 9.46 6.48
N THR A 20 -14.04 8.97 5.40
CA THR A 20 -14.97 7.85 5.44
C THR A 20 -14.22 6.56 5.17
N GLU A 21 -14.19 5.65 6.13
CA GLU A 21 -13.80 4.27 5.89
C GLU A 21 -15.00 3.53 5.29
N ILE A 22 -14.79 2.88 4.15
CA ILE A 22 -15.80 2.03 3.51
C ILE A 22 -15.42 0.56 3.68
N PRO A 23 -16.39 -0.34 3.97
CA PRO A 23 -16.12 -1.77 4.02
C PRO A 23 -15.73 -2.29 2.63
N LEU A 24 -14.82 -3.27 2.58
CA LEU A 24 -14.45 -3.88 1.29
C LEU A 24 -15.51 -4.84 0.76
N TYR A 25 -16.28 -5.47 1.64
CA TYR A 25 -17.23 -6.53 1.31
C TYR A 25 -18.52 -6.39 2.10
N ASP A 26 -19.63 -6.79 1.50
CA ASP A 26 -20.89 -7.05 2.21
C ASP A 26 -20.81 -8.39 2.98
N VAL A 27 -20.19 -9.39 2.37
CA VAL A 27 -19.86 -10.69 2.98
C VAL A 27 -18.37 -10.97 2.75
N ILE A 28 -17.61 -11.05 3.83
CA ILE A 28 -16.15 -11.21 3.76
C ILE A 28 -15.82 -12.65 3.31
N PRO A 29 -15.16 -12.84 2.14
CA PRO A 29 -14.78 -14.18 1.67
C PRO A 29 -13.68 -14.79 2.55
N ASN A 30 -13.55 -16.12 2.53
CA ASN A 30 -12.47 -16.83 3.23
C ASN A 30 -12.43 -16.52 4.73
N SER A 31 -13.59 -16.19 5.33
CA SER A 31 -13.69 -15.84 6.75
C SER A 31 -14.31 -16.95 7.57
N ILE A 32 -13.85 -17.08 8.83
CA ILE A 32 -14.47 -17.88 9.87
C ILE A 32 -15.26 -16.91 10.76
N PRO A 33 -16.58 -17.10 10.98
CA PRO A 33 -17.37 -16.22 11.82
C PRO A 33 -16.78 -16.10 13.22
N THR A 34 -16.50 -14.89 13.65
CA THR A 34 -15.93 -14.58 14.97
C THR A 34 -16.31 -13.17 15.38
N THR A 35 -16.20 -12.88 16.67
CA THR A 35 -16.34 -11.50 17.17
C THR A 35 -15.15 -10.65 16.71
N ASN A 36 -15.40 -9.41 16.34
CA ASN A 36 -14.33 -8.47 16.04
C ASN A 36 -13.45 -8.22 17.26
N ARG A 37 -12.16 -8.50 17.13
CA ARG A 37 -11.14 -8.35 18.19
C ARG A 37 -10.10 -7.28 17.85
N GLU A 38 -10.39 -6.44 16.86
CA GLU A 38 -9.50 -5.35 16.43
C GLU A 38 -9.12 -4.46 17.62
N LYS A 39 -7.85 -4.09 17.70
CA LYS A 39 -7.30 -3.20 18.73
C LYS A 39 -6.45 -2.14 18.07
N SER A 40 -6.74 -0.89 18.39
CA SER A 40 -5.93 0.26 18.01
C SER A 40 -5.14 0.76 19.21
N VAL A 41 -3.84 0.95 19.04
CA VAL A 41 -2.94 1.46 20.07
C VAL A 41 -2.14 2.62 19.50
N THR A 42 -2.12 3.74 20.23
CA THR A 42 -1.28 4.90 19.92
C THR A 42 -0.10 4.93 20.88
N ASP A 43 1.13 4.96 20.35
CA ASP A 43 2.33 5.09 21.18
C ASP A 43 2.61 6.54 21.59
N HIS A 44 3.63 6.73 22.44
CA HIS A 44 3.99 8.02 23.01
C HIS A 44 4.48 9.06 21.97
N VAL A 45 4.84 8.60 20.76
CA VAL A 45 5.21 9.48 19.63
C VAL A 45 4.08 9.64 18.61
N GLY A 46 2.87 9.20 18.96
CA GLY A 46 1.67 9.39 18.15
C GLY A 46 1.56 8.43 16.95
N LYS A 47 2.33 7.33 16.90
CA LYS A 47 2.16 6.28 15.90
C LYS A 47 0.98 5.40 16.29
N VAL A 48 0.05 5.22 15.36
CA VAL A 48 -1.12 4.34 15.55
C VAL A 48 -0.86 3.01 14.89
N ARG A 49 -1.09 1.93 15.65
CA ARG A 49 -1.00 0.55 15.18
C ARG A 49 -2.32 -0.16 15.41
N ILE A 50 -2.80 -0.87 14.40
CA ILE A 50 -4.00 -1.68 14.50
C ILE A 50 -3.60 -3.15 14.44
N SER A 51 -4.15 -3.97 15.33
CA SER A 51 -3.91 -5.42 15.38
C SER A 51 -5.22 -6.18 15.30
N LYS A 52 -5.16 -7.48 14.97
CA LYS A 52 -6.30 -8.40 14.91
C LYS A 52 -7.40 -7.93 13.95
N VAL A 53 -7.02 -7.33 12.85
CA VAL A 53 -7.96 -6.89 11.81
C VAL A 53 -8.58 -8.12 11.15
N SER A 54 -9.90 -8.28 11.29
CA SER A 54 -10.73 -9.31 10.64
C SER A 54 -11.77 -8.70 9.70
N GLU A 55 -12.05 -7.41 9.82
CA GLU A 55 -12.99 -6.65 9.01
C GLU A 55 -12.21 -5.61 8.18
N PRO A 56 -11.98 -5.90 6.88
CA PRO A 56 -11.16 -5.03 6.05
C PRO A 56 -11.95 -3.81 5.57
N GLY A 57 -11.25 -2.67 5.50
CA GLY A 57 -11.81 -1.39 5.08
C GLY A 57 -10.86 -0.57 4.22
N LEU A 58 -11.41 0.44 3.56
CA LEU A 58 -10.69 1.36 2.71
C LEU A 58 -11.02 2.79 3.09
N THR A 59 -10.04 3.53 3.61
CA THR A 59 -10.22 4.95 3.92
C THR A 59 -9.87 5.79 2.71
N VAL A 60 -10.82 6.61 2.26
CA VAL A 60 -10.71 7.39 1.02
C VAL A 60 -10.21 8.80 1.31
N TYR A 61 -9.20 9.23 0.54
CA TYR A 61 -8.59 10.56 0.55
C TYR A 61 -8.61 11.12 -0.86
N LEU A 62 -9.38 12.15 -1.09
CA LEU A 62 -9.47 12.79 -2.41
C LEU A 62 -8.77 14.15 -2.40
N PRO A 63 -7.95 14.47 -3.40
CA PRO A 63 -7.39 15.81 -3.54
C PRO A 63 -8.47 16.79 -3.95
N PRO A 64 -8.27 18.11 -3.75
CA PRO A 64 -9.11 19.14 -4.32
C PRO A 64 -9.28 18.93 -5.83
N LYS A 65 -10.50 19.09 -6.35
CA LYS A 65 -10.83 18.79 -7.77
C LYS A 65 -9.92 19.51 -8.76
N GLU A 66 -9.56 20.74 -8.46
CA GLU A 66 -8.68 21.59 -9.31
C GLU A 66 -7.23 21.07 -9.37
N LYS A 67 -6.80 20.28 -8.40
CA LYS A 67 -5.46 19.67 -8.34
C LYS A 67 -5.45 18.22 -8.85
N ALA A 68 -6.62 17.60 -8.99
CA ALA A 68 -6.73 16.16 -9.29
C ALA A 68 -6.03 15.79 -10.61
N THR A 69 -5.09 14.85 -10.55
CA THR A 69 -4.32 14.34 -11.70
C THR A 69 -5.02 13.19 -12.43
N GLY A 70 -6.06 12.62 -11.82
CA GLY A 70 -6.71 11.41 -12.28
C GLY A 70 -5.98 10.12 -11.87
N THR A 71 -4.96 10.22 -11.04
CA THR A 71 -4.21 9.06 -10.51
C THR A 71 -4.77 8.66 -9.15
N GLY A 72 -4.92 7.35 -8.94
CA GLY A 72 -5.29 6.77 -7.65
C GLY A 72 -4.20 5.84 -7.13
N VAL A 73 -3.95 5.85 -5.81
CA VAL A 73 -2.95 4.97 -5.16
C VAL A 73 -3.58 4.27 -3.97
N ILE A 74 -3.56 2.95 -3.97
CA ILE A 74 -3.91 2.14 -2.82
C ILE A 74 -2.67 2.02 -1.94
N ILE A 75 -2.78 2.44 -0.67
CA ILE A 75 -1.67 2.43 0.30
C ILE A 75 -1.84 1.23 1.22
N VAL A 76 -0.80 0.43 1.32
CA VAL A 76 -0.75 -0.83 2.08
C VAL A 76 0.28 -0.68 3.20
N PRO A 77 -0.13 -0.37 4.43
CA PRO A 77 0.78 -0.20 5.56
C PRO A 77 1.54 -1.49 5.90
N GLY A 78 2.75 -1.35 6.45
CA GLY A 78 3.52 -2.46 6.98
C GLY A 78 3.10 -2.89 8.38
N GLY A 79 3.91 -3.76 8.98
CA GLY A 79 3.70 -4.27 10.33
C GLY A 79 3.85 -5.78 10.46
N GLY A 80 4.63 -6.42 9.58
CA GLY A 80 5.00 -7.84 9.67
C GLY A 80 3.82 -8.81 9.54
N TYR A 81 2.69 -8.38 8.97
CA TYR A 81 1.42 -9.13 8.98
C TYR A 81 0.86 -9.42 10.38
N SER A 82 1.33 -8.74 11.42
CA SER A 82 0.82 -8.87 12.80
C SER A 82 0.09 -7.61 13.28
N ILE A 83 0.44 -6.46 12.72
CA ILE A 83 -0.21 -5.17 12.93
C ILE A 83 -0.26 -4.38 11.62
N LEU A 84 -1.01 -3.27 11.60
CA LEU A 84 -0.94 -2.23 10.58
C LEU A 84 -0.35 -0.96 11.17
N ALA A 85 0.73 -0.44 10.59
CA ALA A 85 1.31 0.86 10.92
C ALA A 85 0.48 1.99 10.29
N ILE A 86 -0.83 2.00 10.58
CA ILE A 86 -1.89 2.65 9.81
C ILE A 86 -1.72 4.16 9.68
N LYS A 87 -1.13 4.83 10.68
CA LYS A 87 -0.96 6.27 10.64
C LYS A 87 0.22 6.69 9.76
N HIS A 88 1.46 6.33 10.15
CA HIS A 88 2.66 6.86 9.50
C HIS A 88 3.01 6.19 8.16
N GLU A 89 2.50 4.98 7.89
CA GLU A 89 2.63 4.28 6.60
C GLU A 89 1.31 4.22 5.81
N GLY A 90 0.25 4.86 6.34
CA GLY A 90 -1.08 4.94 5.72
C GLY A 90 -1.58 6.37 5.61
N HIS A 91 -2.26 6.85 6.65
CA HIS A 91 -2.98 8.13 6.63
C HIS A 91 -2.07 9.36 6.36
N ASP A 92 -0.87 9.39 6.91
CA ASP A 92 0.06 10.52 6.69
C ASP A 92 0.57 10.52 5.24
N VAL A 93 0.81 9.32 4.66
CA VAL A 93 1.19 9.16 3.24
C VAL A 93 0.05 9.57 2.31
N ALA A 94 -1.20 9.21 2.65
CA ALA A 94 -2.38 9.58 1.87
C ALA A 94 -2.54 11.10 1.75
N LYS A 95 -2.33 11.82 2.86
CA LYS A 95 -2.35 13.30 2.86
C LYS A 95 -1.28 13.88 1.95
N ALA A 96 -0.04 13.36 2.03
CA ALA A 96 1.06 13.83 1.18
C ALA A 96 0.79 13.55 -0.31
N LEU A 97 0.18 12.41 -0.66
CA LEU A 97 -0.23 12.14 -2.04
C LEU A 97 -1.35 13.09 -2.51
N ASN A 98 -2.29 13.45 -1.63
CA ASN A 98 -3.32 14.44 -1.97
C ASN A 98 -2.73 15.82 -2.31
N GLU A 99 -1.67 16.23 -1.61
CA GLU A 99 -0.96 17.48 -1.94
C GLU A 99 -0.36 17.45 -3.35
N MET A 100 -0.01 16.25 -3.85
CA MET A 100 0.45 16.02 -5.22
C MET A 100 -0.71 15.84 -6.23
N GLY A 101 -1.97 16.00 -5.81
CA GLY A 101 -3.15 15.82 -6.66
C GLY A 101 -3.51 14.36 -6.94
N ILE A 102 -3.02 13.42 -6.14
CA ILE A 102 -3.25 11.99 -6.28
C ILE A 102 -4.33 11.55 -5.28
N ALA A 103 -5.39 10.88 -5.75
CA ALA A 103 -6.35 10.23 -4.87
C ALA A 103 -5.70 9.05 -4.14
N ALA A 104 -5.88 8.94 -2.84
CA ALA A 104 -5.23 7.92 -2.04
C ALA A 104 -6.27 7.10 -1.25
N PHE A 105 -6.00 5.81 -1.11
CA PHE A 105 -6.90 4.84 -0.53
C PHE A 105 -6.14 3.99 0.46
N VAL A 106 -6.30 4.25 1.77
CA VAL A 106 -5.58 3.51 2.81
C VAL A 106 -6.30 2.20 3.09
N LEU A 107 -5.62 1.10 2.81
CA LEU A 107 -6.16 -0.23 2.98
C LEU A 107 -5.90 -0.75 4.40
N LYS A 108 -6.96 -0.92 5.17
CA LYS A 108 -6.97 -1.71 6.39
C LYS A 108 -7.24 -3.16 6.01
N TYR A 109 -6.20 -3.92 5.64
CA TYR A 109 -6.33 -5.31 5.22
C TYR A 109 -6.38 -6.26 6.40
N ARG A 110 -7.04 -7.42 6.22
CA ARG A 110 -7.09 -8.47 7.24
C ARG A 110 -5.70 -8.98 7.58
N LEU A 111 -5.45 -9.13 8.87
CA LEU A 111 -4.21 -9.74 9.34
C LEU A 111 -4.37 -11.26 9.39
N PRO A 112 -3.38 -12.02 8.87
CA PRO A 112 -3.45 -13.48 8.81
C PRO A 112 -3.63 -14.12 10.18
N ASP A 113 -4.74 -14.86 10.35
CA ASP A 113 -5.08 -15.55 11.62
C ASP A 113 -5.97 -16.77 11.30
N ASP A 114 -5.53 -17.98 11.67
CA ASP A 114 -6.25 -19.22 11.43
C ASP A 114 -7.57 -19.32 12.23
N THR A 115 -7.80 -18.40 13.17
CA THR A 115 -9.08 -18.31 13.90
C THR A 115 -10.10 -17.43 13.22
N THR A 116 -9.72 -16.67 12.20
CA THR A 116 -10.57 -15.73 11.46
C THR A 116 -10.64 -16.00 9.96
N MET A 117 -9.71 -16.81 9.42
CA MET A 117 -9.62 -17.15 7.99
C MET A 117 -9.53 -18.64 7.76
N ILE A 118 -10.16 -19.13 6.71
CA ILE A 118 -10.06 -20.54 6.26
C ILE A 118 -8.63 -20.80 5.72
N ASP A 119 -8.13 -19.89 4.88
CA ASP A 119 -6.72 -19.85 4.44
C ASP A 119 -6.17 -18.43 4.69
N ARG A 120 -5.36 -18.30 5.74
CA ARG A 120 -4.77 -17.00 6.13
C ARG A 120 -3.80 -16.45 5.10
N SER A 121 -3.23 -17.30 4.24
CA SER A 121 -2.22 -16.86 3.28
C SER A 121 -2.81 -16.01 2.14
N ILE A 122 -4.10 -16.17 1.83
CA ILE A 122 -4.75 -15.46 0.73
C ILE A 122 -5.61 -14.27 1.20
N GLY A 123 -6.00 -14.19 2.47
CA GLY A 123 -6.86 -13.11 2.97
C GLY A 123 -6.36 -11.70 2.64
N PRO A 124 -5.09 -11.36 2.94
CA PRO A 124 -4.55 -10.05 2.60
C PRO A 124 -4.57 -9.73 1.09
N VAL A 125 -4.22 -10.69 0.23
CA VAL A 125 -4.22 -10.45 -1.23
C VAL A 125 -5.64 -10.34 -1.80
N GLN A 126 -6.62 -11.03 -1.21
CA GLN A 126 -8.03 -10.82 -1.53
C GLN A 126 -8.44 -9.37 -1.27
N ASP A 127 -8.04 -8.82 -0.12
CA ASP A 127 -8.37 -7.44 0.26
C ASP A 127 -7.67 -6.42 -0.65
N ALA A 128 -6.40 -6.67 -1.03
CA ALA A 128 -5.69 -5.81 -1.99
C ALA A 128 -6.34 -5.84 -3.39
N GLN A 129 -6.72 -7.02 -3.89
CA GLN A 129 -7.44 -7.15 -5.16
C GLN A 129 -8.81 -6.48 -5.11
N ARG A 130 -9.54 -6.61 -3.99
CA ARG A 130 -10.84 -5.97 -3.82
C ARG A 130 -10.71 -4.45 -3.75
N ALA A 131 -9.68 -3.91 -3.11
CA ALA A 131 -9.41 -2.47 -3.11
C ALA A 131 -9.15 -1.95 -4.54
N ILE A 132 -8.33 -2.66 -5.35
CA ILE A 132 -8.11 -2.33 -6.76
C ILE A 132 -9.42 -2.36 -7.54
N GLN A 133 -10.23 -3.39 -7.34
CA GLN A 133 -11.55 -3.53 -7.99
C GLN A 133 -12.46 -2.36 -7.64
N ILE A 134 -12.64 -2.03 -6.35
CA ILE A 134 -13.49 -0.93 -5.89
C ILE A 134 -13.04 0.40 -6.50
N VAL A 135 -11.73 0.71 -6.44
CA VAL A 135 -11.21 1.98 -6.97
C VAL A 135 -11.45 2.08 -8.48
N ARG A 136 -11.30 1.01 -9.25
CA ARG A 136 -11.58 1.02 -10.70
C ARG A 136 -13.06 1.08 -11.03
N GLU A 137 -13.90 0.35 -10.30
CA GLU A 137 -15.34 0.34 -10.54
C GLU A 137 -16.01 1.67 -10.14
N ARG A 138 -15.45 2.36 -9.14
CA ARG A 138 -15.90 3.68 -8.67
C ARG A 138 -15.00 4.84 -9.15
N ALA A 139 -14.19 4.61 -10.17
CA ALA A 139 -13.17 5.56 -10.65
C ALA A 139 -13.75 6.95 -10.97
N LYS A 140 -14.94 7.03 -11.60
CA LYS A 140 -15.62 8.29 -11.89
C LYS A 140 -15.97 9.07 -10.61
N GLU A 141 -16.43 8.38 -9.58
CA GLU A 141 -16.78 8.99 -8.28
C GLU A 141 -15.54 9.57 -7.59
N TYR A 142 -14.42 8.87 -7.67
CA TYR A 142 -13.16 9.30 -7.05
C TYR A 142 -12.33 10.25 -7.91
N GLY A 143 -12.78 10.59 -9.11
CA GLY A 143 -12.00 11.42 -10.05
C GLY A 143 -10.72 10.72 -10.55
N VAL A 144 -10.70 9.38 -10.57
CA VAL A 144 -9.56 8.55 -10.98
C VAL A 144 -9.79 8.02 -12.40
N LYS A 145 -8.71 7.87 -13.17
CA LYS A 145 -8.72 7.16 -14.45
C LYS A 145 -8.45 5.67 -14.20
N THR A 146 -9.21 4.80 -14.88
CA THR A 146 -9.12 3.35 -14.69
C THR A 146 -7.78 2.73 -15.11
N ASP A 147 -6.98 3.47 -15.88
CA ASP A 147 -5.63 3.11 -16.33
C ASP A 147 -4.51 3.81 -15.52
N LYS A 148 -4.85 4.42 -14.38
CA LYS A 148 -3.91 5.11 -13.47
C LYS A 148 -4.12 4.74 -12.00
N VAL A 149 -4.31 3.45 -11.73
CA VAL A 149 -4.50 2.92 -10.38
C VAL A 149 -3.24 2.17 -9.94
N GLY A 150 -2.45 2.79 -9.07
CA GLY A 150 -1.25 2.20 -8.49
C GLY A 150 -1.47 1.59 -7.11
N ILE A 151 -0.46 0.85 -6.64
CA ILE A 151 -0.40 0.31 -5.29
C ILE A 151 0.93 0.68 -4.65
N LEU A 152 0.90 1.15 -3.40
CA LEU A 152 2.07 1.55 -2.62
C LEU A 152 2.09 0.74 -1.32
N GLY A 153 3.21 0.09 -1.02
CA GLY A 153 3.31 -0.71 0.20
C GLY A 153 4.64 -0.56 0.92
N PHE A 154 4.57 -0.66 2.25
CA PHE A 154 5.71 -0.57 3.17
C PHE A 154 6.00 -1.92 3.81
N SER A 155 7.25 -2.34 3.90
CA SER A 155 7.66 -3.55 4.64
C SER A 155 6.83 -4.79 4.25
N ALA A 156 6.10 -5.41 5.17
CA ALA A 156 5.14 -6.48 4.88
C ALA A 156 3.99 -6.02 3.98
N GLY A 157 3.56 -4.74 4.06
CA GLY A 157 2.64 -4.14 3.09
C GLY A 157 3.26 -4.02 1.69
N GLY A 158 4.58 -3.85 1.60
CA GLY A 158 5.35 -3.94 0.36
C GLY A 158 5.32 -5.35 -0.23
N HIS A 159 5.36 -6.38 0.63
CA HIS A 159 5.12 -7.75 0.20
C HIS A 159 3.71 -7.92 -0.38
N LEU A 160 2.69 -7.43 0.31
CA LEU A 160 1.32 -7.50 -0.17
C LEU A 160 1.12 -6.72 -1.48
N ALA A 161 1.70 -5.53 -1.61
CA ALA A 161 1.66 -4.73 -2.83
C ALA A 161 2.35 -5.44 -4.00
N SER A 162 3.53 -6.02 -3.78
CA SER A 162 4.23 -6.81 -4.80
C SER A 162 3.50 -8.12 -5.13
N THR A 163 2.82 -8.76 -4.15
CA THR A 163 1.95 -9.91 -4.41
C THR A 163 0.79 -9.50 -5.33
N ALA A 164 0.09 -8.39 -5.04
CA ALA A 164 -0.97 -7.90 -5.92
C ALA A 164 -0.46 -7.59 -7.34
N GLY A 165 0.77 -7.10 -7.49
CA GLY A 165 1.39 -6.77 -8.77
C GLY A 165 2.03 -7.93 -9.53
N THR A 166 2.19 -9.10 -8.89
CA THR A 166 2.77 -10.30 -9.53
C THR A 166 1.78 -11.46 -9.65
N HIS A 167 0.66 -11.41 -8.90
CA HIS A 167 -0.42 -12.42 -8.93
C HIS A 167 -1.71 -11.89 -9.53
N PHE A 168 -1.67 -10.79 -10.26
CA PHE A 168 -2.87 -10.10 -10.77
C PHE A 168 -3.71 -10.96 -11.74
N ASP A 169 -3.14 -11.99 -12.35
CA ASP A 169 -3.81 -12.95 -13.22
C ASP A 169 -4.41 -14.16 -12.46
N THR A 170 -4.10 -14.28 -11.16
CA THR A 170 -4.75 -15.21 -10.24
C THR A 170 -5.85 -14.46 -9.50
N HIS A 171 -7.11 -14.79 -9.77
CA HIS A 171 -8.24 -14.14 -9.11
C HIS A 171 -8.51 -14.80 -7.76
N TYR A 172 -8.18 -14.13 -6.68
CA TYR A 172 -8.50 -14.57 -5.30
C TYR A 172 -9.88 -14.11 -4.84
N ILE A 173 -10.55 -13.27 -5.64
CA ILE A 173 -11.90 -12.74 -5.42
C ILE A 173 -12.75 -12.93 -6.67
N ASP A 174 -14.07 -12.79 -6.52
CA ASP A 174 -14.98 -12.73 -7.65
C ASP A 174 -14.85 -11.42 -8.43
N VAL A 175 -14.78 -11.52 -9.76
CA VAL A 175 -14.62 -10.38 -10.67
C VAL A 175 -15.74 -10.40 -11.73
N PRO A 176 -17.01 -10.18 -11.32
CA PRO A 176 -18.17 -10.37 -12.22
C PRO A 176 -18.16 -9.38 -13.40
N ARG A 177 -17.57 -8.19 -13.23
CA ARG A 177 -17.44 -7.17 -14.29
C ARG A 177 -16.16 -7.30 -15.11
N LYS A 178 -15.37 -8.35 -14.92
CA LYS A 178 -14.06 -8.55 -15.56
C LYS A 178 -13.12 -7.36 -15.36
N THR A 179 -13.21 -6.69 -14.20
CA THR A 179 -12.36 -5.57 -13.83
C THR A 179 -10.91 -6.02 -13.79
N ASN A 180 -10.01 -5.26 -14.43
CA ASN A 180 -8.58 -5.57 -14.39
C ASN A 180 -8.03 -5.41 -12.96
N LEU A 181 -7.47 -6.46 -12.37
CA LEU A 181 -6.90 -6.46 -11.02
C LEU A 181 -5.39 -6.12 -11.00
N ARG A 182 -4.75 -5.99 -12.17
CA ARG A 182 -3.35 -5.60 -12.26
C ARG A 182 -3.21 -4.11 -11.93
N PRO A 183 -2.44 -3.69 -10.91
CA PRO A 183 -2.13 -2.28 -10.72
C PRO A 183 -1.38 -1.71 -11.93
N ASP A 184 -1.54 -0.41 -12.21
CA ASP A 184 -0.86 0.22 -13.33
C ASP A 184 0.60 0.54 -13.02
N PHE A 185 0.93 0.67 -11.72
CA PHE A 185 2.30 0.79 -11.20
C PHE A 185 2.39 0.34 -9.74
N MET A 186 3.60 0.05 -9.29
CA MET A 186 3.91 -0.28 -7.89
C MET A 186 4.91 0.69 -7.29
N VAL A 187 4.73 0.99 -5.99
CA VAL A 187 5.69 1.73 -5.16
C VAL A 187 6.00 0.89 -3.93
N LEU A 188 7.24 0.49 -3.76
CA LEU A 188 7.66 -0.48 -2.75
C LEU A 188 8.73 0.12 -1.84
N ILE A 189 8.38 0.36 -0.58
CA ILE A 189 9.23 1.05 0.39
C ILE A 189 9.76 0.04 1.42
N TYR A 190 11.08 -0.15 1.45
CA TYR A 190 11.77 -1.21 2.23
C TYR A 190 10.99 -2.52 2.27
N PRO A 191 10.56 -3.04 1.09
CA PRO A 191 9.62 -4.12 1.04
C PRO A 191 10.22 -5.45 1.49
N VAL A 192 9.44 -6.26 2.18
CA VAL A 192 9.63 -7.71 2.14
C VAL A 192 9.24 -8.17 0.73
N ILE A 193 10.02 -9.03 0.11
CA ILE A 193 9.78 -9.54 -1.25
C ILE A 193 9.83 -11.06 -1.30
N SER A 194 10.94 -11.64 -0.81
CA SER A 194 11.17 -13.07 -0.89
C SER A 194 10.94 -13.75 0.46
N PHE A 195 10.37 -14.94 0.39
CA PHE A 195 10.23 -15.81 1.56
C PHE A 195 11.22 -16.97 1.54
N THR A 196 12.22 -16.94 0.64
CA THR A 196 13.37 -17.87 0.69
C THR A 196 14.15 -17.71 1.98
N ASP A 197 14.79 -18.77 2.48
CA ASP A 197 15.46 -18.78 3.78
C ASP A 197 16.56 -17.72 3.92
N SER A 198 17.22 -17.36 2.81
CA SER A 198 18.29 -16.36 2.78
C SER A 198 17.82 -14.91 2.86
N LEU A 199 16.56 -14.62 2.52
CA LEU A 199 16.04 -13.25 2.37
C LEU A 199 14.82 -12.96 3.21
N MET A 200 14.16 -13.97 3.76
CA MET A 200 12.90 -13.79 4.46
C MET A 200 13.01 -12.84 5.65
N HIS A 201 12.03 -11.97 5.79
CA HIS A 201 11.69 -11.44 7.10
C HIS A 201 10.89 -12.52 7.84
N LYS A 202 11.50 -13.19 8.83
CA LYS A 202 10.94 -14.36 9.52
C LYS A 202 9.50 -14.11 10.02
N GLY A 203 9.27 -12.97 10.69
CA GLY A 203 7.95 -12.64 11.21
C GLY A 203 6.89 -12.55 10.12
N SER A 204 7.16 -11.88 9.01
CA SER A 204 6.20 -11.75 7.89
C SER A 204 5.89 -13.11 7.25
N ARG A 205 6.92 -13.94 7.04
CA ARG A 205 6.74 -15.28 6.47
C ARG A 205 5.89 -16.15 7.40
N THR A 206 6.26 -16.24 8.68
CA THR A 206 5.53 -17.05 9.67
C THR A 206 4.07 -16.59 9.80
N ASN A 207 3.83 -15.28 9.86
CA ASN A 207 2.48 -14.75 10.01
C ASN A 207 1.63 -15.05 8.76
N LEU A 208 2.17 -14.93 7.54
CA LEU A 208 1.39 -15.14 6.33
C LEU A 208 1.22 -16.62 5.99
N ILE A 209 2.30 -17.41 5.96
CA ILE A 209 2.29 -18.76 5.40
C ILE A 209 2.63 -19.87 6.42
N GLY A 210 2.77 -19.54 7.69
CA GLY A 210 3.01 -20.51 8.78
C GLY A 210 4.48 -20.70 9.15
N GLU A 211 4.72 -21.41 10.23
CA GLU A 211 6.06 -21.71 10.72
C GLU A 211 6.81 -22.70 9.83
N HIS A 212 6.07 -23.68 9.29
CA HIS A 212 6.61 -24.77 8.47
C HIS A 212 5.91 -24.79 7.09
N PRO A 213 6.09 -23.74 6.26
CA PRO A 213 5.45 -23.69 4.96
C PRO A 213 6.09 -24.69 3.99
N SER A 214 5.30 -25.24 3.07
CA SER A 214 5.82 -26.07 1.98
C SER A 214 6.71 -25.23 1.05
N ALA A 215 7.64 -25.91 0.35
CA ALA A 215 8.50 -25.28 -0.64
C ALA A 215 7.68 -24.57 -1.73
N GLU A 216 6.51 -25.11 -2.09
CA GLU A 216 5.58 -24.50 -3.04
C GLU A 216 5.00 -23.19 -2.51
N LYS A 217 4.54 -23.13 -1.24
CA LYS A 217 4.06 -21.88 -0.62
C LYS A 217 5.17 -20.84 -0.54
N ILE A 218 6.40 -21.23 -0.18
CA ILE A 218 7.56 -20.32 -0.19
C ILE A 218 7.77 -19.74 -1.58
N LYS A 219 7.79 -20.58 -2.62
CA LYS A 219 7.94 -20.15 -4.01
C LYS A 219 6.80 -19.25 -4.47
N THR A 220 5.56 -19.60 -4.13
CA THR A 220 4.36 -18.85 -4.52
C THR A 220 4.41 -17.42 -3.96
N PHE A 221 4.83 -17.24 -2.70
CA PHE A 221 4.90 -15.95 -2.04
C PHE A 221 6.29 -15.31 -2.03
N SER A 222 7.23 -15.81 -2.87
CA SER A 222 8.49 -15.12 -3.18
C SER A 222 8.32 -14.32 -4.47
N ASN A 223 7.97 -13.04 -4.32
CA ASN A 223 7.49 -12.20 -5.44
C ASN A 223 8.59 -11.88 -6.46
N ASP A 224 9.87 -11.93 -6.08
CA ASP A 224 11.02 -11.86 -7.00
C ASP A 224 10.98 -12.99 -8.05
N GLN A 225 10.47 -14.17 -7.69
CA GLN A 225 10.34 -15.34 -8.57
C GLN A 225 9.05 -15.32 -9.41
N ARG A 226 8.19 -14.33 -9.20
CA ARG A 226 6.88 -14.18 -9.88
C ARG A 226 6.86 -13.04 -10.89
N VAL A 227 7.97 -12.30 -11.03
CA VAL A 227 8.10 -11.22 -12.01
C VAL A 227 8.00 -11.78 -13.43
N THR A 228 7.21 -11.13 -14.27
CA THR A 228 7.03 -11.43 -15.70
C THR A 228 7.08 -10.13 -16.51
N ALA A 229 7.13 -10.21 -17.82
CA ALA A 229 7.04 -9.03 -18.69
C ALA A 229 5.73 -8.22 -18.54
N LYS A 230 4.72 -8.79 -17.85
CA LYS A 230 3.45 -8.12 -17.54
C LYS A 230 3.43 -7.49 -16.15
N THR A 231 4.45 -7.67 -15.33
CA THR A 231 4.57 -7.01 -14.02
C THR A 231 4.52 -5.49 -14.18
N PRO A 232 3.83 -4.74 -13.32
CA PRO A 232 3.72 -3.29 -13.43
C PRO A 232 5.07 -2.57 -13.32
N PRO A 233 5.25 -1.39 -13.96
CA PRO A 233 6.36 -0.49 -13.66
C PRO A 233 6.50 -0.26 -12.16
N THR A 234 7.73 -0.29 -11.64
CA THR A 234 7.97 -0.32 -10.20
C THR A 234 8.99 0.71 -9.74
N PHE A 235 8.64 1.46 -8.70
CA PHE A 235 9.56 2.34 -7.97
C PHE A 235 9.86 1.72 -6.60
N LEU A 236 11.14 1.59 -6.26
CA LEU A 236 11.61 1.01 -5.01
C LEU A 236 12.47 1.99 -4.21
N VAL A 237 12.34 1.93 -2.89
CA VAL A 237 13.19 2.69 -1.94
C VAL A 237 13.63 1.76 -0.82
N HIS A 238 14.91 1.77 -0.47
CA HIS A 238 15.44 0.96 0.64
C HIS A 238 16.70 1.59 1.24
N ALA A 239 16.96 1.38 2.52
CA ALA A 239 18.22 1.78 3.16
C ALA A 239 19.20 0.61 3.17
N LYS A 240 20.48 0.86 2.85
CA LYS A 240 21.54 -0.17 2.81
C LYS A 240 21.79 -0.80 4.17
N ASN A 241 21.62 -0.03 5.24
CA ASN A 241 21.82 -0.47 6.62
C ASN A 241 20.56 -1.07 7.28
N ASP A 242 19.51 -1.41 6.52
CA ASP A 242 18.32 -2.10 7.04
C ASP A 242 18.69 -3.52 7.50
N LYS A 243 18.58 -3.76 8.83
CA LYS A 243 18.87 -5.07 9.46
C LYS A 243 17.61 -5.90 9.71
N THR A 244 16.44 -5.33 9.50
CA THR A 244 15.14 -6.00 9.70
C THR A 244 14.68 -6.69 8.42
N VAL A 245 14.69 -5.95 7.32
CA VAL A 245 14.45 -6.46 5.97
C VAL A 245 15.67 -6.12 5.12
N LEU A 246 16.43 -7.13 4.76
CA LEU A 246 17.68 -6.92 4.00
C LEU A 246 17.41 -6.26 2.66
N ILE A 247 18.22 -5.26 2.29
CA ILE A 247 18.10 -4.52 1.01
C ILE A 247 18.10 -5.44 -0.21
N GLN A 248 18.68 -6.65 -0.07
CA GLN A 248 18.67 -7.67 -1.11
C GLN A 248 17.26 -8.04 -1.58
N ASN A 249 16.23 -7.88 -0.74
CA ASN A 249 14.83 -8.02 -1.17
C ASN A 249 14.51 -7.05 -2.33
N SER A 250 14.80 -5.76 -2.18
CA SER A 250 14.59 -4.77 -3.23
C SER A 250 15.51 -4.98 -4.43
N ARG A 251 16.78 -5.31 -4.20
CA ARG A 251 17.74 -5.53 -5.29
C ARG A 251 17.37 -6.74 -6.16
N GLN A 252 16.92 -7.84 -5.57
CA GLN A 252 16.51 -9.02 -6.34
C GLN A 252 15.23 -8.76 -7.13
N PHE A 253 14.25 -8.08 -6.54
CA PHE A 253 13.03 -7.70 -7.26
C PHE A 253 13.34 -6.75 -8.43
N TYR A 254 14.19 -5.75 -8.19
CA TYR A 254 14.66 -4.83 -9.23
C TYR A 254 15.37 -5.58 -10.36
N ALA A 255 16.30 -6.48 -10.02
CA ALA A 255 17.02 -7.30 -11.01
C ALA A 255 16.06 -8.18 -11.84
N ALA A 256 15.06 -8.80 -11.19
CA ALA A 256 14.01 -9.55 -11.87
C ALA A 256 13.19 -8.67 -12.82
N CYS A 257 12.84 -7.44 -12.41
CA CYS A 257 12.16 -6.49 -13.29
C CYS A 257 13.00 -6.20 -14.54
N LEU A 258 14.29 -5.89 -14.39
CA LEU A 258 15.19 -5.61 -15.52
C LEU A 258 15.34 -6.83 -16.45
N GLN A 259 15.47 -8.03 -15.89
CA GLN A 259 15.56 -9.28 -16.66
C GLN A 259 14.30 -9.47 -17.54
N HIS A 260 13.12 -9.12 -17.03
CA HIS A 260 11.85 -9.20 -17.76
C HIS A 260 11.49 -7.93 -18.54
N LYS A 261 12.42 -6.96 -18.65
CA LYS A 261 12.21 -5.68 -19.36
C LYS A 261 11.06 -4.85 -18.80
N VAL A 262 10.79 -5.00 -17.52
CA VAL A 262 9.82 -4.16 -16.79
C VAL A 262 10.51 -2.87 -16.37
N PRO A 263 9.95 -1.69 -16.66
CA PRO A 263 10.51 -0.42 -16.18
C PRO A 263 10.56 -0.41 -14.65
N ALA A 264 11.73 -0.22 -14.09
CA ALA A 264 11.91 -0.16 -12.64
C ALA A 264 12.99 0.84 -12.26
N GLU A 265 12.84 1.46 -11.09
CA GLU A 265 13.83 2.35 -10.49
C GLU A 265 14.01 1.98 -9.02
N LEU A 266 15.24 1.82 -8.57
CA LEU A 266 15.58 1.55 -7.17
C LEU A 266 16.42 2.70 -6.64
N TYR A 267 15.92 3.38 -5.60
CA TYR A 267 16.68 4.35 -4.84
C TYR A 267 17.17 3.73 -3.53
N GLU A 268 18.48 3.75 -3.32
CA GLU A 268 19.12 3.22 -2.12
C GLU A 268 19.62 4.36 -1.24
N PHE A 269 19.12 4.44 0.00
CA PHE A 269 19.70 5.29 1.02
C PHE A 269 20.94 4.61 1.64
N GLU A 270 21.98 5.40 1.94
CA GLU A 270 23.12 4.87 2.72
C GLU A 270 22.67 4.47 4.13
N GLU A 271 21.94 5.36 4.80
CA GLU A 271 21.42 5.22 6.15
C GLU A 271 19.89 5.36 6.17
N GLY A 272 19.25 4.82 7.22
CA GLY A 272 17.79 4.91 7.42
C GLY A 272 17.24 3.77 8.27
N GLY A 273 17.87 2.60 8.19
CA GLY A 273 17.35 1.40 8.86
C GLY A 273 16.01 0.99 8.30
N HIS A 274 15.13 0.44 9.15
CA HIS A 274 13.81 -0.03 8.78
C HIS A 274 12.69 0.86 9.36
N GLY A 275 11.60 1.04 8.61
CA GLY A 275 10.39 1.68 9.15
C GLY A 275 10.46 3.20 9.25
N PHE A 276 11.29 3.86 8.42
CA PHE A 276 11.39 5.33 8.42
C PHE A 276 10.14 6.04 7.86
N GLY A 277 9.20 5.33 7.23
CA GLY A 277 7.99 5.91 6.66
C GLY A 277 8.29 6.92 5.56
N MET A 278 7.63 8.09 5.61
CA MET A 278 7.85 9.15 4.64
C MET A 278 9.17 9.90 4.82
N ILE A 279 9.71 9.94 6.03
CA ILE A 279 10.88 10.76 6.37
C ILE A 279 12.00 9.84 6.82
N ASN A 280 13.07 9.77 6.04
CA ASN A 280 14.31 9.12 6.45
C ASN A 280 15.18 10.12 7.22
N PRO A 281 15.37 9.94 8.56
CA PRO A 281 16.17 10.87 9.34
C PRO A 281 17.67 10.81 9.02
N GLY A 282 18.11 9.77 8.33
CA GLY A 282 19.50 9.58 7.88
C GLY A 282 19.83 10.24 6.53
N SER A 283 18.91 11.03 5.95
CA SER A 283 19.12 11.63 4.63
C SER A 283 18.29 12.90 4.43
N ASP A 284 18.87 13.88 3.78
CA ASP A 284 18.15 15.10 3.33
C ASP A 284 17.29 14.82 2.07
N VAL A 285 17.49 13.70 1.41
CA VAL A 285 16.74 13.32 0.22
C VAL A 285 15.34 12.83 0.60
N LYS A 286 14.33 13.47 0.05
CA LYS A 286 12.91 13.12 0.25
C LYS A 286 12.46 12.17 -0.86
N TRP A 287 12.32 10.91 -0.54
CA TRP A 287 11.90 9.89 -1.53
C TRP A 287 10.52 10.18 -2.14
N MET A 288 9.63 10.89 -1.45
CA MET A 288 8.34 11.32 -2.00
C MET A 288 8.52 12.29 -3.18
N GLU A 289 9.54 13.15 -3.17
CA GLU A 289 9.87 14.03 -4.31
C GLU A 289 10.43 13.21 -5.49
N LEU A 290 11.26 12.20 -5.21
CA LEU A 290 11.75 11.26 -6.22
C LEU A 290 10.59 10.46 -6.83
N LEU A 291 9.65 9.97 -6.01
CA LEU A 291 8.45 9.31 -6.46
C LEU A 291 7.61 10.21 -7.37
N HIS A 292 7.38 11.48 -6.98
CA HIS A 292 6.62 12.42 -7.80
C HIS A 292 7.27 12.65 -9.16
N LYS A 293 8.60 12.80 -9.19
CA LYS A 293 9.37 12.89 -10.45
C LYS A 293 9.20 11.63 -11.29
N TRP A 294 9.32 10.44 -10.70
CA TRP A 294 9.15 9.16 -11.38
C TRP A 294 7.73 9.00 -11.95
N LEU A 295 6.71 9.36 -11.19
CA LEU A 295 5.31 9.33 -11.65
C LEU A 295 5.08 10.27 -12.85
N ARG A 296 5.72 11.45 -12.87
CA ARG A 296 5.68 12.37 -14.02
C ARG A 296 6.36 11.79 -15.25
N GLN A 297 7.56 11.24 -15.10
CA GLN A 297 8.32 10.61 -16.19
C GLN A 297 7.54 9.47 -16.83
N ASN A 298 6.82 8.69 -16.02
CA ASN A 298 5.99 7.59 -16.48
C ASN A 298 4.54 8.00 -16.85
N LYS A 299 4.23 9.30 -16.89
CA LYS A 299 2.93 9.89 -17.30
C LYS A 299 1.75 9.50 -16.42
N PHE A 300 1.99 9.05 -15.19
CA PHE A 300 0.93 8.81 -14.22
C PHE A 300 0.38 10.13 -13.67
N VAL A 301 1.22 11.12 -13.42
CA VAL A 301 0.81 12.49 -13.09
C VAL A 301 1.32 13.50 -14.15
N LYS A 302 0.77 14.72 -14.11
CA LYS A 302 1.16 15.82 -15.02
C LYS A 302 2.45 16.49 -14.57
#